data_e39fb2b06b6c197132b43e5dde0f5c4e
#
_entry.id   e39fb2b06b6c197132b43e5dde0f5c4e
#
_cell.length_a   1.000
_cell.length_b   1.000
_cell.length_c   1.000
_cell.angle_alpha   90.00
_cell.angle_beta   90.00
_cell.angle_gamma   90.00
#
_symmetry.space_group_name_H-M   'P 1'
#
loop_
_entity.id
_entity.type
_entity.pdbx_description
1 polymer ?
#
loop_
_entity_poly.entity_id
_entity_poly.type
_entity_poly.pdbx_seq_one_letter_code
_entity_poly.pdbx_strand_id
1 'polypeptide(L)'
;ETASIGGLIIDGGNFDWEAAGPDRQPTLNTPDACYNGVVWTEAIKPMGPIAYIMKARTTLLRDLGGAMSPFNAWAFIQGLETLPLRMREHGSNALKVAEFLDNNDKVSSVTYPGISSGLEKERADKYLSGGFGALVGFELPGGVESGKKFIDSLELLYHVANIGDSRSLAIHPASTTHSQLTSEEQLSAGVTPGYIRLSIGIENIEDILSDIEQAINKAS
;
A
#
# COMPACT_ATOMS: atom_id res chain seq x y z
N GLU A 1 -7.17 -7.09 4.92
CA GLU A 1 -7.96 -7.41 6.13
C GLU A 1 -7.45 -6.65 7.34
N THR A 2 -8.36 -5.99 8.04
CA THR A 2 -8.05 -5.20 9.24
C THR A 2 -8.30 -5.96 10.55
N ALA A 3 -8.40 -7.29 10.45
CA ALA A 3 -8.69 -8.14 11.61
C ALA A 3 -7.51 -8.27 12.59
N SER A 4 -6.27 -8.01 12.14
CA SER A 4 -5.05 -8.21 12.91
C SER A 4 -3.99 -7.18 12.53
N ILE A 5 -3.14 -6.84 13.49
CA ILE A 5 -1.95 -6.00 13.27
C ILE A 5 -0.71 -6.86 13.45
N GLY A 6 0.23 -6.75 12.52
CA GLY A 6 1.51 -7.43 12.57
C GLY A 6 2.46 -6.93 11.51
N GLY A 7 3.67 -7.47 11.51
CA GLY A 7 4.70 -7.14 10.53
C GLY A 7 5.79 -8.19 10.50
N LEU A 8 6.59 -8.13 9.45
CA LEU A 8 7.76 -8.98 9.25
C LEU A 8 8.98 -8.12 8.94
N ILE A 9 10.12 -8.53 9.47
CA ILE A 9 11.43 -8.02 9.06
C ILE A 9 12.16 -9.18 8.40
N ILE A 10 12.56 -9.00 7.14
CA ILE A 10 13.29 -10.00 6.36
C ILE A 10 14.66 -9.43 6.00
N ASP A 11 15.72 -10.10 6.44
CA ASP A 11 17.09 -9.79 6.05
C ASP A 11 17.49 -10.72 4.89
N GLY A 12 17.94 -10.17 3.77
CA GLY A 12 18.43 -10.93 2.62
C GLY A 12 19.73 -11.67 2.89
N GLY A 13 20.44 -11.36 3.97
CA GLY A 13 21.67 -12.01 4.39
C GLY A 13 22.85 -11.81 3.42
N ASN A 14 22.85 -10.76 2.62
CA ASN A 14 23.84 -10.47 1.59
C ASN A 14 24.39 -9.04 1.60
N PHE A 15 23.92 -8.19 2.52
CA PHE A 15 24.42 -6.82 2.64
C PHE A 15 25.63 -6.77 3.57
N ASP A 16 26.68 -6.09 3.14
CA ASP A 16 27.91 -5.91 3.95
C ASP A 16 27.70 -4.79 4.99
N TRP A 17 27.19 -5.19 6.15
CA TRP A 17 26.94 -4.29 7.28
C TRP A 17 28.23 -3.72 7.89
N GLU A 18 29.36 -4.47 7.82
CA GLU A 18 30.64 -4.01 8.30
C GLU A 18 31.21 -2.88 7.42
N ALA A 19 31.19 -3.07 6.09
CA ALA A 19 31.64 -2.07 5.13
C ALA A 19 30.80 -0.78 5.16
N ALA A 20 29.53 -0.85 5.62
CA ALA A 20 28.71 0.34 5.82
C ALA A 20 29.26 1.28 6.90
N GLY A 21 30.07 0.76 7.84
CA GLY A 21 30.82 1.50 8.84
C GLY A 21 30.00 2.14 9.94
N PRO A 22 30.68 2.67 10.98
CA PRO A 22 30.03 3.26 12.14
C PRO A 22 29.30 4.57 11.83
N ASP A 23 29.72 5.32 10.83
CA ASP A 23 29.07 6.59 10.47
C ASP A 23 27.67 6.36 9.88
N ARG A 24 27.52 5.30 9.09
CA ARG A 24 26.23 4.96 8.46
C ARG A 24 25.37 4.03 9.31
N GLN A 25 25.99 3.06 9.97
CA GLN A 25 25.32 2.05 10.79
C GLN A 25 25.96 1.94 12.18
N PRO A 26 25.87 3.01 13.01
CA PRO A 26 26.54 3.04 14.30
C PRO A 26 26.11 1.91 15.22
N THR A 27 24.82 1.60 15.27
CA THR A 27 24.27 0.58 16.18
C THR A 27 24.75 -0.85 15.90
N LEU A 28 25.33 -1.11 14.73
CA LEU A 28 25.88 -2.41 14.36
C LEU A 28 27.42 -2.44 14.43
N ASN A 29 28.06 -1.27 14.25
CA ASN A 29 29.51 -1.14 14.08
C ASN A 29 30.21 -0.44 15.25
N THR A 30 29.51 -0.14 16.35
CA THR A 30 30.12 0.39 17.58
C THR A 30 29.82 -0.52 18.77
N PRO A 31 30.61 -0.43 19.85
CA PRO A 31 30.37 -1.23 21.05
C PRO A 31 28.96 -0.99 21.64
N ASP A 32 28.22 -2.06 21.83
CA ASP A 32 26.87 -2.06 22.40
C ASP A 32 26.98 -2.19 23.94
N ALA A 33 26.67 -1.13 24.65
CA ALA A 33 26.75 -1.10 26.13
C ALA A 33 25.81 -2.11 26.80
N CYS A 34 24.66 -2.40 26.18
CA CYS A 34 23.69 -3.40 26.68
C CYS A 34 24.19 -4.84 26.55
N TYR A 35 25.22 -5.05 25.73
CA TYR A 35 25.82 -6.36 25.46
C TYR A 35 27.31 -6.40 25.74
N ASN A 36 27.72 -5.79 26.83
CA ASN A 36 29.12 -5.78 27.32
C ASN A 36 30.14 -5.30 26.28
N GLY A 37 29.75 -4.32 25.43
CA GLY A 37 30.63 -3.75 24.42
C GLY A 37 30.76 -4.58 23.14
N VAL A 38 29.83 -5.51 22.87
CA VAL A 38 29.83 -6.27 21.63
C VAL A 38 29.66 -5.34 20.43
N VAL A 39 30.48 -5.51 19.41
CA VAL A 39 30.27 -4.97 18.07
C VAL A 39 29.60 -6.05 17.24
N TRP A 40 28.35 -5.80 16.83
CA TRP A 40 27.49 -6.83 16.22
C TRP A 40 28.04 -7.38 14.92
N THR A 41 28.60 -6.53 14.06
CA THR A 41 29.21 -6.95 12.79
C THR A 41 30.41 -7.88 13.00
N GLU A 42 31.19 -7.67 14.04
CA GLU A 42 32.33 -8.52 14.37
C GLU A 42 31.90 -9.84 15.02
N ALA A 43 31.01 -9.76 16.02
CA ALA A 43 30.57 -10.93 16.79
C ALA A 43 29.79 -11.95 15.93
N ILE A 44 29.03 -11.47 14.94
CA ILE A 44 28.20 -12.32 14.07
C ILE A 44 28.92 -12.71 12.77
N LYS A 45 30.07 -12.13 12.49
CA LYS A 45 30.85 -12.38 11.26
C LYS A 45 31.00 -13.87 10.87
N PRO A 46 31.24 -14.81 11.81
CA PRO A 46 31.34 -16.23 11.47
C PRO A 46 30.01 -16.85 10.93
N MET A 47 28.88 -16.18 11.18
CA MET A 47 27.55 -16.64 10.74
C MET A 47 27.10 -16.01 9.41
N GLY A 48 27.94 -15.13 8.82
CA GLY A 48 27.60 -14.36 7.63
C GLY A 48 27.08 -12.95 7.91
N PRO A 49 26.67 -12.19 6.87
CA PRO A 49 26.31 -10.79 6.98
C PRO A 49 24.87 -10.59 7.54
N ILE A 50 24.58 -11.18 8.70
CA ILE A 50 23.25 -11.18 9.34
C ILE A 50 23.22 -10.38 10.66
N ALA A 51 24.16 -9.46 10.87
CA ALA A 51 24.25 -8.65 12.08
C ALA A 51 22.95 -7.84 12.35
N TYR A 52 22.32 -7.34 11.29
CA TYR A 52 21.07 -6.59 11.39
C TYR A 52 19.93 -7.43 11.99
N ILE A 53 19.64 -8.59 11.40
CA ILE A 53 18.53 -9.41 11.88
C ILE A 53 18.82 -10.02 13.24
N MET A 54 20.09 -10.34 13.54
CA MET A 54 20.49 -10.86 14.85
C MET A 54 20.32 -9.81 15.95
N LYS A 55 20.71 -8.55 15.68
CA LYS A 55 20.45 -7.45 16.62
C LYS A 55 18.95 -7.20 16.77
N ALA A 56 18.19 -7.19 15.71
CA ALA A 56 16.73 -7.02 15.76
C ALA A 56 16.07 -8.12 16.62
N ARG A 57 16.46 -9.37 16.45
CA ARG A 57 15.95 -10.49 17.26
C ARG A 57 16.34 -10.40 18.73
N THR A 58 17.52 -9.87 19.02
CA THR A 58 18.03 -9.79 20.39
C THR A 58 17.46 -8.55 21.10
N THR A 59 17.69 -7.37 20.55
CA THR A 59 17.34 -6.10 21.21
C THR A 59 15.83 -5.81 21.13
N LEU A 60 15.21 -6.00 19.96
CA LEU A 60 13.80 -5.63 19.78
C LEU A 60 12.86 -6.77 20.16
N LEU A 61 13.11 -7.98 19.68
CA LEU A 61 12.24 -9.11 19.96
C LEU A 61 12.40 -9.63 21.39
N ARG A 62 13.62 -9.98 21.77
CA ARG A 62 13.89 -10.60 23.10
C ARG A 62 13.81 -9.59 24.25
N ASP A 63 14.53 -8.48 24.16
CA ASP A 63 14.70 -7.57 25.31
C ASP A 63 13.50 -6.62 25.47
N LEU A 64 12.99 -6.04 24.38
CA LEU A 64 11.79 -5.20 24.41
C LEU A 64 10.48 -6.00 24.33
N GLY A 65 10.54 -7.24 23.86
CA GLY A 65 9.37 -8.13 23.80
C GLY A 65 8.36 -7.82 22.69
N GLY A 66 8.75 -7.06 21.66
CA GLY A 66 7.90 -6.70 20.51
C GLY A 66 7.63 -7.89 19.61
N ALA A 67 6.78 -8.82 20.03
CA ALA A 67 6.41 -10.01 19.28
C ALA A 67 4.94 -9.97 18.86
N MET A 68 4.66 -10.45 17.64
CA MET A 68 3.28 -10.65 17.19
C MET A 68 2.59 -11.72 18.04
N SER A 69 1.32 -11.47 18.41
CA SER A 69 0.56 -12.50 19.13
C SER A 69 0.36 -13.74 18.24
N PRO A 70 0.37 -14.96 18.82
CA PRO A 70 0.12 -16.19 18.06
C PRO A 70 -1.23 -16.20 17.35
N PHE A 71 -2.26 -15.58 17.93
CA PHE A 71 -3.57 -15.45 17.31
C PHE A 71 -3.51 -14.58 16.04
N ASN A 72 -2.80 -13.43 16.10
CA ASN A 72 -2.60 -12.59 14.92
C ASN A 72 -1.81 -13.34 13.83
N ALA A 73 -0.76 -14.07 14.21
CA ALA A 73 0.01 -14.88 13.28
C ALA A 73 -0.86 -15.95 12.59
N TRP A 74 -1.71 -16.64 13.34
CA TRP A 74 -2.67 -17.59 12.80
C TRP A 74 -3.67 -16.93 11.85
N ALA A 75 -4.23 -15.76 12.20
CA ALA A 75 -5.15 -15.02 11.35
C ALA A 75 -4.51 -14.60 10.02
N PHE A 76 -3.23 -14.17 10.04
CA PHE A 76 -2.48 -13.88 8.81
C PHE A 76 -2.27 -15.13 7.95
N ILE A 77 -1.92 -16.28 8.55
CA ILE A 77 -1.76 -17.54 7.82
C ILE A 77 -3.06 -17.91 7.12
N GLN A 78 -4.20 -17.85 7.84
CA GLN A 78 -5.52 -18.11 7.23
C GLN A 78 -5.82 -17.16 6.07
N GLY A 79 -5.51 -15.86 6.23
CA GLY A 79 -5.68 -14.87 5.15
C GLY A 79 -4.80 -15.14 3.92
N LEU A 80 -3.59 -15.67 4.12
CA LEU A 80 -2.67 -16.00 3.03
C LEU A 80 -3.14 -17.20 2.19
N GLU A 81 -3.84 -18.16 2.77
CA GLU A 81 -4.31 -19.38 2.06
C GLU A 81 -5.20 -19.04 0.86
N THR A 82 -6.01 -17.98 0.96
CA THR A 82 -6.92 -17.54 -0.11
C THR A 82 -6.43 -16.31 -0.88
N LEU A 83 -5.27 -15.76 -0.54
CA LEU A 83 -4.76 -14.53 -1.14
C LEU A 83 -4.66 -14.59 -2.67
N PRO A 84 -4.14 -15.65 -3.31
CA PRO A 84 -4.07 -15.72 -4.77
C PRO A 84 -5.44 -15.70 -5.46
N LEU A 85 -6.47 -16.27 -4.81
CA LEU A 85 -7.85 -16.23 -5.31
C LEU A 85 -8.41 -14.81 -5.25
N ARG A 86 -8.27 -14.16 -4.10
CA ARG A 86 -8.72 -12.77 -3.90
C ARG A 86 -8.00 -11.81 -4.84
N MET A 87 -6.69 -11.94 -4.99
CA MET A 87 -5.92 -11.04 -5.87
C MET A 87 -6.32 -11.15 -7.35
N ARG A 88 -6.71 -12.33 -7.83
CA ARG A 88 -7.25 -12.47 -9.19
C ARG A 88 -8.58 -11.73 -9.35
N GLU A 89 -9.48 -11.87 -8.40
CA GLU A 89 -10.78 -11.18 -8.43
C GLU A 89 -10.62 -9.67 -8.29
N HIS A 90 -9.82 -9.21 -7.32
CA HIS A 90 -9.46 -7.80 -7.19
C HIS A 90 -8.93 -7.20 -8.49
N GLY A 91 -7.97 -7.87 -9.13
CA GLY A 91 -7.36 -7.39 -10.37
C GLY A 91 -8.33 -7.40 -11.55
N SER A 92 -9.21 -8.41 -11.63
CA SER A 92 -10.26 -8.48 -12.65
C SER A 92 -11.26 -7.34 -12.50
N ASN A 93 -11.75 -7.10 -11.29
CA ASN A 93 -12.68 -6.02 -11.01
C ASN A 93 -12.04 -4.65 -11.22
N ALA A 94 -10.81 -4.45 -10.76
CA ALA A 94 -10.09 -3.19 -10.92
C ALA A 94 -9.85 -2.81 -12.38
N LEU A 95 -9.54 -3.78 -13.23
CA LEU A 95 -9.40 -3.53 -14.67
C LEU A 95 -10.72 -3.04 -15.28
N LYS A 96 -11.83 -3.70 -14.99
CA LYS A 96 -13.16 -3.30 -15.49
C LYS A 96 -13.58 -1.93 -14.99
N VAL A 97 -13.27 -1.61 -13.72
CA VAL A 97 -13.51 -0.26 -13.16
C VAL A 97 -12.64 0.77 -13.87
N ALA A 98 -11.36 0.50 -14.10
CA ALA A 98 -10.48 1.42 -14.81
C ALA A 98 -10.94 1.68 -16.25
N GLU A 99 -11.32 0.62 -16.99
CA GLU A 99 -11.87 0.74 -18.33
C GLU A 99 -13.20 1.52 -18.37
N PHE A 100 -14.08 1.28 -17.40
CA PHE A 100 -15.33 2.02 -17.26
C PHE A 100 -15.08 3.52 -17.02
N LEU A 101 -14.16 3.85 -16.12
CA LEU A 101 -13.80 5.23 -15.81
C LEU A 101 -13.13 5.94 -16.99
N ASP A 102 -12.25 5.24 -17.71
CA ASP A 102 -11.53 5.80 -18.87
C ASP A 102 -12.46 6.11 -20.04
N ASN A 103 -13.57 5.39 -20.15
CA ASN A 103 -14.63 5.64 -21.16
C ASN A 103 -15.74 6.59 -20.69
N ASN A 104 -15.61 7.22 -19.51
CA ASN A 104 -16.63 8.10 -18.96
C ASN A 104 -16.29 9.58 -19.20
N ASP A 105 -17.11 10.28 -19.98
CA ASP A 105 -16.92 11.70 -20.35
C ASP A 105 -16.85 12.67 -19.16
N LYS A 106 -17.26 12.25 -17.96
CA LYS A 106 -17.23 13.04 -16.72
C LYS A 106 -15.93 12.85 -15.92
N VAL A 107 -15.04 11.97 -16.37
CA VAL A 107 -13.75 11.69 -15.74
C VAL A 107 -12.65 12.34 -16.57
N SER A 108 -11.80 13.11 -15.92
CA SER A 108 -10.70 13.83 -16.60
C SER A 108 -9.50 12.95 -16.92
N SER A 109 -9.21 12.00 -16.04
CA SER A 109 -8.08 11.06 -16.23
C SER A 109 -8.23 9.84 -15.33
N VAL A 110 -7.60 8.74 -15.73
CA VAL A 110 -7.53 7.50 -14.96
C VAL A 110 -6.08 7.05 -14.83
N THR A 111 -5.69 6.62 -13.63
CA THR A 111 -4.38 6.06 -13.32
C THR A 111 -4.53 4.60 -12.91
N TYR A 112 -4.16 3.71 -13.81
CA TYR A 112 -4.14 2.27 -13.53
C TYR A 112 -3.13 1.56 -14.45
N PRO A 113 -2.24 0.71 -13.92
CA PRO A 113 -1.20 0.08 -14.75
C PRO A 113 -1.75 -0.75 -15.91
N GLY A 114 -2.94 -1.34 -15.76
CA GLY A 114 -3.55 -2.21 -16.77
C GLY A 114 -4.00 -1.49 -18.05
N ILE A 115 -4.24 -0.18 -17.99
CA ILE A 115 -4.64 0.66 -19.13
C ILE A 115 -3.58 1.72 -19.49
N SER A 116 -2.41 1.67 -18.83
CA SER A 116 -1.32 2.62 -19.06
C SER A 116 -0.67 2.46 -20.44
N SER A 117 0.07 3.47 -20.87
CA SER A 117 0.80 3.50 -22.15
C SER A 117 2.25 3.95 -21.95
N GLY A 118 3.07 3.86 -23.00
CA GLY A 118 4.47 4.32 -22.99
C GLY A 118 5.30 3.65 -21.88
N LEU A 119 6.12 4.44 -21.19
CA LEU A 119 7.05 3.95 -20.15
C LEU A 119 6.34 3.26 -18.97
N GLU A 120 5.16 3.74 -18.59
CA GLU A 120 4.39 3.13 -17.50
C GLU A 120 3.89 1.73 -17.88
N LYS A 121 3.51 1.53 -19.15
CA LYS A 121 3.17 0.21 -19.68
C LYS A 121 4.37 -0.73 -19.68
N GLU A 122 5.53 -0.26 -20.13
CA GLU A 122 6.77 -1.03 -20.12
C GLU A 122 7.16 -1.48 -18.70
N ARG A 123 7.00 -0.58 -17.72
CA ARG A 123 7.24 -0.88 -16.30
C ARG A 123 6.23 -1.90 -15.76
N ALA A 124 4.96 -1.71 -16.07
CA ALA A 124 3.91 -2.64 -15.67
C ALA A 124 4.17 -4.05 -16.20
N ASP A 125 4.46 -4.19 -17.49
CA ASP A 125 4.75 -5.48 -18.12
C ASP A 125 6.03 -6.14 -17.56
N LYS A 126 7.01 -5.33 -17.15
CA LYS A 126 8.28 -5.83 -16.59
C LYS A 126 8.15 -6.32 -15.15
N TYR A 127 7.37 -5.63 -14.32
CA TYR A 127 7.38 -5.84 -12.86
C TYR A 127 6.10 -6.49 -12.32
N LEU A 128 4.99 -6.44 -13.05
CA LEU A 128 3.73 -6.99 -12.62
C LEU A 128 3.40 -8.25 -13.42
N SER A 129 3.13 -9.35 -12.71
CA SER A 129 2.73 -10.62 -13.33
C SER A 129 1.44 -11.14 -12.70
N GLY A 130 0.53 -11.67 -13.54
CA GLY A 130 -0.75 -12.23 -13.07
C GLY A 130 -1.83 -11.20 -12.73
N GLY A 131 -1.63 -9.92 -13.08
CA GLY A 131 -2.57 -8.83 -12.88
C GLY A 131 -1.88 -7.53 -12.46
N PHE A 132 -2.64 -6.44 -12.42
CA PHE A 132 -2.12 -5.09 -12.20
C PHE A 132 -2.52 -4.51 -10.82
N GLY A 133 -3.00 -5.36 -9.91
CA GLY A 133 -3.44 -4.94 -8.58
C GLY A 133 -4.84 -4.37 -8.55
N ALA A 134 -5.22 -3.79 -7.42
CA ALA A 134 -6.59 -3.37 -7.13
C ALA A 134 -6.75 -1.85 -6.89
N LEU A 135 -5.67 -1.08 -7.03
CA LEU A 135 -5.71 0.36 -6.83
C LEU A 135 -5.97 1.09 -8.14
N VAL A 136 -7.05 1.82 -8.20
CA VAL A 136 -7.42 2.67 -9.34
C VAL A 136 -7.49 4.12 -8.85
N GLY A 137 -6.80 5.01 -9.53
CA GLY A 137 -6.92 6.46 -9.33
C GLY A 137 -7.68 7.09 -10.49
N PHE A 138 -8.48 8.11 -10.21
CA PHE A 138 -9.11 8.92 -11.24
C PHE A 138 -9.37 10.35 -10.77
N GLU A 139 -9.63 11.25 -11.70
CA GLU A 139 -9.85 12.66 -11.43
C GLU A 139 -11.19 13.15 -11.94
N LEU A 140 -11.91 13.89 -11.09
CA LEU A 140 -13.12 14.62 -11.46
C LEU A 140 -12.81 16.10 -11.74
N PRO A 141 -13.39 16.69 -12.81
CA PRO A 141 -13.04 18.06 -13.23
C PRO A 141 -13.49 19.16 -12.26
N GLY A 142 -14.44 18.88 -11.37
CA GLY A 142 -14.94 19.84 -10.38
C GLY A 142 -14.07 20.05 -9.14
N GLY A 143 -12.88 19.45 -9.10
CA GLY A 143 -11.91 19.64 -8.02
C GLY A 143 -12.40 19.09 -6.67
N VAL A 144 -12.03 19.78 -5.57
CA VAL A 144 -12.29 19.31 -4.20
C VAL A 144 -13.78 19.07 -3.91
N GLU A 145 -14.65 19.94 -4.42
CA GLU A 145 -16.09 19.82 -4.14
C GLU A 145 -16.73 18.63 -4.85
N SER A 146 -16.33 18.35 -6.11
CA SER A 146 -16.77 17.14 -6.79
C SER A 146 -16.21 15.88 -6.13
N GLY A 147 -14.94 15.90 -5.71
CA GLY A 147 -14.35 14.78 -4.98
C GLY A 147 -15.08 14.44 -3.69
N LYS A 148 -15.40 15.44 -2.86
CA LYS A 148 -16.19 15.26 -1.64
C LYS A 148 -17.59 14.73 -1.95
N LYS A 149 -18.28 15.35 -2.91
CA LYS A 149 -19.64 14.96 -3.29
C LYS A 149 -19.71 13.55 -3.85
N PHE A 150 -18.67 13.10 -4.58
CA PHE A 150 -18.53 11.73 -5.00
C PHE A 150 -18.46 10.78 -3.80
N ILE A 151 -17.55 11.02 -2.86
CA ILE A 151 -17.39 10.20 -1.65
C ILE A 151 -18.69 10.13 -0.84
N ASP A 152 -19.35 11.28 -0.62
CA ASP A 152 -20.60 11.36 0.16
C ASP A 152 -21.79 10.68 -0.55
N SER A 153 -21.68 10.42 -1.84
CA SER A 153 -22.72 9.79 -2.67
C SER A 153 -22.60 8.27 -2.79
N LEU A 154 -21.48 7.70 -2.35
CA LEU A 154 -21.26 6.25 -2.40
C LEU A 154 -22.20 5.51 -1.43
N GLU A 155 -22.74 4.39 -1.88
CA GLU A 155 -23.69 3.55 -1.13
C GLU A 155 -23.10 2.17 -0.80
N LEU A 156 -22.24 1.61 -1.69
CA LEU A 156 -21.55 0.33 -1.53
C LEU A 156 -20.11 0.49 -1.06
N LEU A 157 -19.34 1.40 -1.70
CA LEU A 157 -17.93 1.59 -1.39
C LEU A 157 -17.76 2.31 -0.05
N TYR A 158 -16.86 1.82 0.80
CA TYR A 158 -16.59 2.42 2.10
C TYR A 158 -15.59 3.57 2.01
N HIS A 159 -15.90 4.69 2.67
CA HIS A 159 -14.96 5.81 2.81
C HIS A 159 -13.92 5.49 3.89
N VAL A 160 -12.81 4.88 3.46
CA VAL A 160 -11.72 4.51 4.36
C VAL A 160 -10.38 4.48 3.61
N ALA A 161 -9.29 4.88 4.27
CA ALA A 161 -7.96 5.00 3.67
C ALA A 161 -7.16 3.69 3.62
N ASN A 162 -7.78 2.53 3.81
CA ASN A 162 -7.12 1.23 3.73
C ASN A 162 -6.91 0.77 2.27
N ILE A 163 -6.17 -0.32 2.13
CA ILE A 163 -5.83 -0.95 0.85
C ILE A 163 -5.97 -2.47 1.01
N GLY A 164 -6.56 -3.14 0.02
CA GLY A 164 -6.60 -4.60 -0.06
C GLY A 164 -7.64 -5.27 0.84
N ASP A 165 -8.61 -4.53 1.34
CA ASP A 165 -9.81 -5.11 1.97
C ASP A 165 -10.62 -5.87 0.91
N SER A 166 -11.34 -6.91 1.31
CA SER A 166 -12.27 -7.63 0.44
C SER A 166 -13.43 -6.74 -0.04
N ARG A 167 -13.71 -5.67 0.69
CA ARG A 167 -14.67 -4.62 0.32
C ARG A 167 -13.98 -3.55 -0.52
N SER A 168 -14.74 -2.97 -1.42
CA SER A 168 -14.30 -1.80 -2.17
C SER A 168 -14.26 -0.55 -1.29
N LEU A 169 -13.17 0.19 -1.36
CA LEU A 169 -12.90 1.36 -0.55
C LEU A 169 -12.59 2.57 -1.44
N ALA A 170 -12.96 3.75 -0.97
CA ALA A 170 -12.69 5.01 -1.66
C ALA A 170 -12.17 6.08 -0.70
N ILE A 171 -11.26 6.92 -1.16
CA ILE A 171 -10.87 8.16 -0.47
C ILE A 171 -10.72 9.30 -1.46
N HIS A 172 -10.93 10.51 -0.95
CA HIS A 172 -10.53 11.76 -1.59
C HIS A 172 -9.33 12.33 -0.83
N PRO A 173 -8.08 12.08 -1.28
CA PRO A 173 -6.88 12.37 -0.50
C PRO A 173 -6.74 13.85 -0.11
N ALA A 174 -7.07 14.78 -1.02
CA ALA A 174 -6.94 16.21 -0.77
C ALA A 174 -7.74 16.70 0.46
N SER A 175 -8.91 16.12 0.73
CA SER A 175 -9.74 16.50 1.88
C SER A 175 -9.57 15.60 3.11
N THR A 176 -8.77 14.54 3.02
CA THR A 176 -8.61 13.56 4.11
C THR A 176 -7.14 13.34 4.48
N THR A 177 -6.48 12.35 3.88
CA THR A 177 -5.11 11.94 4.25
C THR A 177 -4.03 12.99 3.99
N HIS A 178 -4.29 13.97 3.12
CA HIS A 178 -3.37 15.06 2.78
C HIS A 178 -3.92 16.45 3.13
N SER A 179 -4.99 16.50 3.93
CA SER A 179 -5.66 17.77 4.27
C SER A 179 -4.81 18.75 5.07
N GLN A 180 -3.75 18.27 5.75
CA GLN A 180 -2.81 19.10 6.47
C GLN A 180 -1.74 19.76 5.57
N LEU A 181 -1.62 19.33 4.31
CA LEU A 181 -0.70 19.89 3.34
C LEU A 181 -1.29 21.13 2.65
N THR A 182 -0.43 22.08 2.29
CA THR A 182 -0.80 23.17 1.40
C THR A 182 -1.13 22.65 0.00
N SER A 183 -1.81 23.44 -0.83
CA SER A 183 -2.13 23.04 -2.20
C SER A 183 -0.88 22.74 -3.05
N GLU A 184 0.22 23.48 -2.83
CA GLU A 184 1.49 23.23 -3.51
C GLU A 184 2.13 21.91 -3.08
N GLU A 185 2.10 21.60 -1.78
CA GLU A 185 2.61 20.34 -1.24
C GLU A 185 1.77 19.16 -1.69
N GLN A 186 0.43 19.31 -1.77
CA GLN A 186 -0.46 18.28 -2.32
C GLN A 186 -0.11 17.99 -3.78
N LEU A 187 0.03 19.00 -4.62
CA LEU A 187 0.43 18.84 -6.02
C LEU A 187 1.82 18.21 -6.17
N SER A 188 2.78 18.62 -5.34
CA SER A 188 4.12 18.02 -5.29
C SER A 188 4.10 16.55 -4.89
N ALA A 189 3.13 16.14 -4.04
CA ALA A 189 2.88 14.74 -3.66
C ALA A 189 2.05 13.96 -4.70
N GLY A 190 1.66 14.59 -5.83
CA GLY A 190 0.84 13.99 -6.87
C GLY A 190 -0.65 13.92 -6.54
N VAL A 191 -1.10 14.73 -5.57
CA VAL A 191 -2.51 14.81 -5.17
C VAL A 191 -3.12 16.06 -5.77
N THR A 192 -3.91 15.88 -6.83
CA THR A 192 -4.69 16.97 -7.44
C THR A 192 -6.02 17.17 -6.70
N PRO A 193 -6.68 18.33 -6.85
CA PRO A 193 -7.89 18.67 -6.09
C PRO A 193 -9.07 17.72 -6.31
N GLY A 194 -9.21 17.12 -7.50
CA GLY A 194 -10.30 16.21 -7.85
C GLY A 194 -9.90 14.73 -7.82
N TYR A 195 -8.70 14.40 -7.35
CA TYR A 195 -8.20 13.03 -7.36
C TYR A 195 -8.89 12.15 -6.34
N ILE A 196 -9.36 11.01 -6.81
CA ILE A 196 -9.99 9.95 -6.00
C ILE A 196 -9.16 8.67 -6.14
N ARG A 197 -8.90 8.00 -5.04
CA ARG A 197 -8.28 6.68 -5.00
C ARG A 197 -9.30 5.64 -4.59
N LEU A 198 -9.45 4.61 -5.42
CA LEU A 198 -10.22 3.42 -5.12
C LEU A 198 -9.30 2.25 -4.77
N SER A 199 -9.71 1.42 -3.81
CA SER A 199 -9.18 0.08 -3.58
C SER A 199 -10.31 -0.89 -3.85
N ILE A 200 -10.28 -1.50 -5.04
CA ILE A 200 -11.39 -2.31 -5.54
C ILE A 200 -11.39 -3.67 -4.84
N GLY A 201 -12.56 -4.04 -4.33
CA GLY A 201 -12.84 -5.29 -3.62
C GLY A 201 -13.19 -6.45 -4.54
N ILE A 202 -13.82 -7.46 -3.93
CA ILE A 202 -14.23 -8.70 -4.59
C ILE A 202 -15.75 -8.86 -4.68
N GLU A 203 -16.49 -7.76 -4.50
CA GLU A 203 -17.94 -7.73 -4.69
C GLU A 203 -18.29 -7.98 -6.18
N ASN A 204 -19.55 -8.21 -6.46
CA ASN A 204 -20.02 -8.30 -7.85
C ASN A 204 -19.66 -7.01 -8.60
N ILE A 205 -19.05 -7.16 -9.77
CA ILE A 205 -18.57 -6.02 -10.56
C ILE A 205 -19.69 -5.06 -10.97
N GLU A 206 -20.86 -5.56 -11.30
CA GLU A 206 -22.00 -4.73 -11.70
C GLU A 206 -22.46 -3.81 -10.54
N ASP A 207 -22.41 -4.30 -9.31
CA ASP A 207 -22.74 -3.51 -8.13
C ASP A 207 -21.70 -2.41 -7.89
N ILE A 208 -20.40 -2.73 -8.06
CA ILE A 208 -19.31 -1.75 -7.95
C ILE A 208 -19.47 -0.65 -9.02
N LEU A 209 -19.69 -1.04 -10.27
CA LEU A 209 -19.84 -0.08 -11.38
C LEU A 209 -21.08 0.79 -11.21
N SER A 210 -22.20 0.21 -10.78
CA SER A 210 -23.44 0.93 -10.51
C SER A 210 -23.27 1.99 -9.42
N ASP A 211 -22.56 1.66 -8.32
CA ASP A 211 -22.31 2.60 -7.24
C ASP A 211 -21.38 3.74 -7.68
N ILE A 212 -20.32 3.44 -8.42
CA ILE A 212 -19.42 4.45 -8.97
C ILE A 212 -20.16 5.37 -9.96
N GLU A 213 -20.97 4.81 -10.86
CA GLU A 213 -21.71 5.57 -11.87
C GLU A 213 -22.69 6.56 -11.22
N GLN A 214 -23.51 6.09 -10.26
CA GLN A 214 -24.46 6.95 -9.59
C GLN A 214 -23.76 8.05 -8.78
N ALA A 215 -22.60 7.77 -8.17
CA ALA A 215 -21.83 8.75 -7.41
C ALA A 215 -21.18 9.80 -8.34
N ILE A 216 -20.64 9.42 -9.49
CA ILE A 216 -20.14 10.35 -10.52
C ILE A 216 -21.29 11.25 -11.00
N ASN A 217 -22.46 10.68 -11.29
CA ASN A 217 -23.61 11.43 -11.77
C ASN A 217 -24.10 12.49 -10.76
N LYS A 218 -24.02 12.19 -9.47
CA LYS A 218 -24.33 13.14 -8.41
C LYS A 218 -23.24 14.20 -8.21
N ALA A 219 -21.97 13.87 -8.48
CA ALA A 219 -20.82 14.74 -8.27
C ALA A 219 -20.56 15.75 -9.40
N SER A 220 -21.13 15.51 -10.56
CA SER A 220 -21.00 16.34 -11.77
C SER A 220 -21.90 17.54 -11.77
#